data_94c57f7e2f75b1ed8d4389892145e2d6
#
_entry.id   94c57f7e2f75b1ed8d4389892145e2d6
#
_cell.length_a   1.000
_cell.length_b   1.000
_cell.length_c   1.000
_cell.angle_alpha   90.00
_cell.angle_beta   90.00
_cell.angle_gamma   90.00
#
_symmetry.space_group_name_H-M   'P 1'
#
loop_
_entity.id
_entity.type
_entity.pdbx_description
1 polymer ?
#
loop_
_entity_poly.entity_id
_entity_poly.type
_entity_poly.pdbx_seq_one_letter_code
_entity_poly.pdbx_strand_id
1 'polypeptide(L)'
;MKNENLRLESFEMKNLPLVVDVVEPLWYPPVGDDVFKRFNVEFIVRNNICENDYRFQLVDEAAQNEILSAAFFARKGDYFIVEEWFARESQRFPAKLKKASGMSRTYLTMMDERTLDLMNEDDIKLSLFVSRKPGAGSKILELTCERLKTEGWKNLYLWTDCDCNWQWYIKHGFTLVQEDIYEPFSSENEDYKTYIFKRKL
;
A
#
# COMPACT_ATOMS: atom_id res chain seq x y z
N MET A 1 0.51 -17.85 16.38
CA MET A 1 0.98 -16.84 17.35
C MET A 1 -0.04 -16.76 18.47
N LYS A 2 0.41 -16.72 19.76
CA LYS A 2 -0.49 -16.37 20.87
C LYS A 2 -0.77 -14.87 20.76
N ASN A 3 -2.05 -14.48 20.61
CA ASN A 3 -2.47 -13.11 20.32
C ASN A 3 -2.40 -12.13 21.52
N GLU A 4 -1.94 -12.58 22.69
CA GLU A 4 -2.06 -11.85 23.96
C GLU A 4 -1.15 -10.62 24.09
N ASN A 5 -0.11 -10.52 23.24
CA ASN A 5 0.89 -9.46 23.32
C ASN A 5 0.93 -8.57 22.05
N LEU A 6 -0.10 -8.65 21.19
CA LEU A 6 -0.14 -7.86 19.97
C LEU A 6 -0.97 -6.60 20.18
N ARG A 7 -0.38 -5.43 19.87
CA ARG A 7 -1.04 -4.15 20.00
C ARG A 7 -1.06 -3.39 18.68
N LEU A 8 -2.23 -2.86 18.34
CA LEU A 8 -2.41 -1.91 17.24
C LEU A 8 -2.12 -0.50 17.75
N GLU A 9 -1.25 0.21 17.09
CA GLU A 9 -0.94 1.61 17.41
C GLU A 9 -0.76 2.47 16.16
N SER A 10 -0.71 3.79 16.33
CA SER A 10 -0.41 4.71 15.23
C SER A 10 1.00 4.45 14.68
N PHE A 11 1.12 4.48 13.35
CA PHE A 11 2.41 4.28 12.69
C PHE A 11 3.35 5.46 12.94
N GLU A 12 4.56 5.18 13.36
CA GLU A 12 5.59 6.17 13.55
C GLU A 12 6.49 6.28 12.31
N MET A 13 6.65 7.48 11.75
CA MET A 13 7.45 7.71 10.53
C MET A 13 8.91 7.28 10.63
N LYS A 14 9.48 7.20 11.84
CA LYS A 14 10.83 6.62 12.06
C LYS A 14 10.94 5.16 11.61
N ASN A 15 9.80 4.46 11.50
CA ASN A 15 9.68 3.05 11.11
C ASN A 15 9.50 2.85 9.60
N LEU A 16 9.42 3.95 8.82
CA LEU A 16 9.28 3.88 7.36
C LEU A 16 10.38 3.03 6.69
N PRO A 17 11.66 3.11 7.08
CA PRO A 17 12.70 2.24 6.51
C PRO A 17 12.38 0.75 6.64
N LEU A 18 11.76 0.31 7.75
CA LEU A 18 11.38 -1.10 7.95
C LEU A 18 10.27 -1.53 6.99
N VAL A 19 9.34 -0.63 6.66
CA VAL A 19 8.30 -0.90 5.65
C VAL A 19 8.92 -1.03 4.26
N VAL A 20 9.83 -0.12 3.91
CA VAL A 20 10.58 -0.17 2.65
C VAL A 20 11.35 -1.48 2.53
N ASP A 21 12.08 -1.93 3.57
CA ASP A 21 12.83 -3.19 3.58
C ASP A 21 11.95 -4.42 3.32
N VAL A 22 10.69 -4.40 3.77
CA VAL A 22 9.74 -5.51 3.54
C VAL A 22 9.34 -5.62 2.08
N VAL A 23 9.07 -4.48 1.43
CA VAL A 23 8.54 -4.46 0.07
C VAL A 23 9.62 -4.38 -1.00
N GLU A 24 10.83 -4.00 -0.62
CA GLU A 24 11.96 -3.84 -1.53
C GLU A 24 12.21 -5.07 -2.40
N PRO A 25 12.26 -6.31 -1.88
CA PRO A 25 12.44 -7.50 -2.73
C PRO A 25 11.26 -7.81 -3.65
N LEU A 26 10.09 -7.22 -3.41
CA LEU A 26 8.86 -7.48 -4.17
C LEU A 26 8.62 -6.44 -5.28
N TRP A 27 9.09 -5.19 -5.07
CA TRP A 27 8.75 -4.05 -5.94
C TRP A 27 9.97 -3.40 -6.59
N TYR A 28 11.03 -4.16 -6.78
CA TYR A 28 12.20 -3.69 -7.50
C TYR A 28 11.85 -3.35 -8.97
N PRO A 29 12.16 -2.14 -9.44
CA PRO A 29 12.05 -1.86 -10.86
C PRO A 29 13.08 -2.69 -11.64
N PRO A 30 12.78 -3.07 -12.90
CA PRO A 30 13.70 -3.87 -13.71
C PRO A 30 14.93 -3.10 -14.21
N VAL A 31 15.06 -1.82 -13.85
CA VAL A 31 16.12 -0.92 -14.33
C VAL A 31 16.78 -0.17 -13.17
N GLY A 32 18.00 0.28 -13.42
CA GLY A 32 18.79 1.06 -12.46
C GLY A 32 19.68 0.21 -11.54
N ASP A 33 20.54 0.90 -10.82
CA ASP A 33 21.36 0.34 -9.74
C ASP A 33 20.55 0.23 -8.43
N ASP A 34 21.15 -0.32 -7.40
CA ASP A 34 20.49 -0.52 -6.10
C ASP A 34 20.03 0.79 -5.45
N VAL A 35 20.75 1.90 -5.71
CA VAL A 35 20.38 3.22 -5.19
C VAL A 35 19.08 3.71 -5.84
N PHE A 36 18.95 3.55 -7.15
CA PHE A 36 17.72 3.88 -7.86
C PHE A 36 16.57 2.96 -7.49
N LYS A 37 16.83 1.66 -7.40
CA LYS A 37 15.81 0.66 -7.01
C LYS A 37 15.23 0.98 -5.64
N ARG A 38 16.10 1.24 -4.66
CA ARG A 38 15.71 1.65 -3.30
C ARG A 38 14.89 2.94 -3.31
N PHE A 39 15.32 3.95 -4.06
CA PHE A 39 14.56 5.20 -4.24
C PHE A 39 13.17 4.94 -4.80
N ASN A 40 13.05 4.13 -5.86
CA ASN A 40 11.76 3.86 -6.48
C ASN A 40 10.80 3.11 -5.53
N VAL A 41 11.32 2.14 -4.77
CA VAL A 41 10.53 1.43 -3.74
C VAL A 41 10.10 2.38 -2.62
N GLU A 42 11.00 3.22 -2.13
CA GLU A 42 10.66 4.22 -1.11
C GLU A 42 9.62 5.22 -1.63
N PHE A 43 9.71 5.61 -2.91
CA PHE A 43 8.67 6.42 -3.56
C PHE A 43 7.31 5.72 -3.52
N ILE A 44 7.22 4.43 -3.90
CA ILE A 44 5.97 3.67 -3.88
C ILE A 44 5.39 3.64 -2.45
N VAL A 45 6.20 3.38 -1.43
CA VAL A 45 5.75 3.37 -0.03
C VAL A 45 5.23 4.74 0.39
N ARG A 46 5.98 5.82 0.10
CA ARG A 46 5.59 7.19 0.44
C ARG A 46 4.35 7.67 -0.30
N ASN A 47 4.14 7.21 -1.54
CA ASN A 47 2.93 7.51 -2.32
C ASN A 47 1.64 7.02 -1.64
N ASN A 48 1.74 6.08 -0.71
CA ASN A 48 0.61 5.56 0.04
C ASN A 48 0.42 6.24 1.40
N ILE A 49 1.17 7.31 1.70
CA ILE A 49 1.07 8.08 2.94
C ILE A 49 0.28 9.36 2.69
N CYS A 50 -0.87 9.45 3.34
CA CYS A 50 -1.70 10.65 3.34
C CYS A 50 -1.50 11.45 4.62
N GLU A 51 -1.83 12.74 4.57
CA GLU A 51 -1.87 13.62 5.74
C GLU A 51 -3.15 13.36 6.54
N ASN A 52 -3.20 12.20 7.20
CA ASN A 52 -4.30 11.77 8.06
C ASN A 52 -3.79 10.87 9.20
N ASP A 53 -4.68 10.50 10.14
CA ASP A 53 -4.36 9.65 11.30
C ASP A 53 -4.59 8.15 11.05
N TYR A 54 -4.94 7.76 9.82
CA TYR A 54 -5.26 6.37 9.46
C TYR A 54 -4.02 5.62 8.97
N ARG A 55 -2.98 5.62 9.80
CA ARG A 55 -1.75 4.85 9.59
C ARG A 55 -1.47 4.04 10.83
N PHE A 56 -1.41 2.74 10.69
CA PHE A 56 -1.29 1.82 11.82
C PHE A 56 -0.10 0.89 11.67
N GLN A 57 0.44 0.47 12.81
CA GLN A 57 1.40 -0.61 12.92
C GLN A 57 0.93 -1.61 13.97
N LEU A 58 1.24 -2.88 13.74
CA LEU A 58 1.05 -3.96 14.70
C LEU A 58 2.39 -4.28 15.35
N VAL A 59 2.45 -4.19 16.66
CA VAL A 59 3.67 -4.47 17.43
C VAL A 59 3.49 -5.68 18.33
N ASP A 60 4.59 -6.39 18.58
CA ASP A 60 4.68 -7.45 19.58
C ASP A 60 5.35 -6.92 20.84
N GLU A 61 4.56 -6.69 21.89
CA GLU A 61 5.06 -6.17 23.17
C GLU A 61 6.03 -7.14 23.86
N ALA A 62 5.87 -8.45 23.66
CA ALA A 62 6.77 -9.45 24.22
C ALA A 62 8.15 -9.45 23.51
N ALA A 63 8.21 -8.94 22.28
CA ALA A 63 9.42 -8.80 21.49
C ALA A 63 9.93 -7.33 21.44
N GLN A 64 9.90 -6.62 22.54
CA GLN A 64 10.39 -5.24 22.67
C GLN A 64 9.73 -4.26 21.68
N ASN A 65 8.42 -4.42 21.44
CA ASN A 65 7.65 -3.67 20.48
C ASN A 65 8.12 -3.84 19.03
N GLU A 66 8.58 -5.04 18.65
CA GLU A 66 8.92 -5.35 17.27
C GLU A 66 7.72 -5.10 16.35
N ILE A 67 7.94 -4.35 15.27
CA ILE A 67 6.89 -4.10 14.28
C ILE A 67 6.73 -5.34 13.40
N LEU A 68 5.51 -5.87 13.37
CA LEU A 68 5.16 -7.08 12.64
C LEU A 68 4.46 -6.79 11.31
N SER A 69 3.72 -5.68 11.24
CA SER A 69 2.89 -5.32 10.08
C SER A 69 2.58 -3.83 10.10
N ALA A 70 2.29 -3.25 8.93
CA ALA A 70 1.80 -1.89 8.81
C ALA A 70 0.63 -1.82 7.80
N ALA A 71 -0.31 -0.89 8.03
CA ALA A 71 -1.43 -0.62 7.17
C ALA A 71 -1.71 0.88 7.13
N PHE A 72 -1.77 1.45 5.91
CA PHE A 72 -2.05 2.86 5.67
C PHE A 72 -3.34 3.00 4.90
N PHE A 73 -4.11 4.03 5.23
CA PHE A 73 -5.42 4.24 4.64
C PHE A 73 -5.56 5.66 4.11
N ALA A 74 -6.43 5.83 3.11
CA ALA A 74 -6.78 7.11 2.51
C ALA A 74 -8.29 7.26 2.42
N ARG A 75 -8.77 8.47 2.72
CA ARG A 75 -10.16 8.90 2.50
C ARG A 75 -10.27 9.60 1.17
N LYS A 76 -11.46 9.72 0.66
CA LYS A 76 -11.74 10.62 -0.45
C LYS A 76 -11.37 12.05 -0.07
N GLY A 77 -10.59 12.73 -0.93
CA GLY A 77 -10.10 14.08 -0.68
C GLY A 77 -8.84 14.20 0.20
N ASP A 78 -8.28 13.12 0.70
CA ASP A 78 -6.99 13.17 1.41
C ASP A 78 -5.85 13.56 0.47
N TYR A 79 -4.90 14.33 1.01
CA TYR A 79 -3.71 14.78 0.28
C TYR A 79 -2.53 13.84 0.50
N PHE A 80 -1.85 13.46 -0.58
CA PHE A 80 -0.64 12.63 -0.55
C PHE A 80 0.61 13.52 -0.51
N ILE A 81 1.47 13.30 0.48
CA ILE A 81 2.61 14.18 0.81
C ILE A 81 3.90 13.87 0.04
N VAL A 82 3.87 12.95 -0.91
CA VAL A 82 5.07 12.43 -1.58
C VAL A 82 5.67 13.38 -2.62
N GLU A 83 4.89 14.31 -3.16
CA GLU A 83 5.26 15.10 -4.34
C GLU A 83 6.55 15.92 -4.16
N GLU A 84 6.68 16.65 -3.06
CA GLU A 84 7.89 17.45 -2.79
C GLU A 84 9.12 16.57 -2.59
N TRP A 85 8.94 15.45 -1.88
CA TRP A 85 10.01 14.48 -1.67
C TRP A 85 10.46 13.89 -3.02
N PHE A 86 9.52 13.45 -3.85
CA PHE A 86 9.80 12.89 -5.17
C PHE A 86 10.48 13.90 -6.09
N ALA A 87 9.98 15.13 -6.16
CA ALA A 87 10.56 16.19 -6.96
C ALA A 87 12.01 16.48 -6.57
N ARG A 88 12.34 16.49 -5.29
CA ARG A 88 13.70 16.70 -4.79
C ARG A 88 14.61 15.51 -5.06
N GLU A 89 14.21 14.32 -4.63
CA GLU A 89 15.06 13.12 -4.66
C GLU A 89 15.30 12.58 -6.06
N SER A 90 14.32 12.72 -6.96
CA SER A 90 14.47 12.28 -8.37
C SER A 90 15.53 13.05 -9.14
N GLN A 91 15.89 14.28 -8.72
CA GLN A 91 16.88 15.11 -9.44
C GLN A 91 18.27 14.48 -9.53
N ARG A 92 18.64 13.63 -8.58
CA ARG A 92 19.94 12.96 -8.55
C ARG A 92 20.11 11.85 -9.60
N PHE A 93 19.03 11.47 -10.30
CA PHE A 93 19.05 10.39 -11.29
C PHE A 93 19.05 10.92 -12.72
N PRO A 94 19.69 10.19 -13.68
CA PRO A 94 19.67 10.56 -15.10
C PRO A 94 18.27 10.46 -15.70
N ALA A 95 18.05 11.16 -16.82
CA ALA A 95 16.74 11.30 -17.48
C ALA A 95 16.02 9.96 -17.74
N LYS A 96 16.76 8.90 -18.12
CA LYS A 96 16.19 7.57 -18.36
C LYS A 96 15.56 6.97 -17.08
N LEU A 97 16.22 7.11 -15.95
CA LEU A 97 15.72 6.60 -14.66
C LEU A 97 14.57 7.46 -14.12
N LYS A 98 14.64 8.78 -14.31
CA LYS A 98 13.49 9.67 -14.01
C LYS A 98 12.24 9.29 -14.80
N LYS A 99 12.40 8.93 -16.09
CA LYS A 99 11.28 8.45 -16.89
C LYS A 99 10.68 7.15 -16.31
N ALA A 100 11.52 6.22 -15.89
CA ALA A 100 11.06 4.95 -15.28
C ALA A 100 10.26 5.18 -13.98
N SER A 101 10.77 6.02 -13.07
CA SER A 101 10.01 6.36 -11.85
C SER A 101 8.75 7.18 -12.15
N GLY A 102 8.76 8.00 -13.21
CA GLY A 102 7.58 8.70 -13.71
C GLY A 102 6.48 7.74 -14.21
N MET A 103 6.84 6.63 -14.83
CA MET A 103 5.88 5.58 -15.22
C MET A 103 5.24 4.92 -14.00
N SER A 104 6.04 4.58 -12.99
CA SER A 104 5.51 4.07 -11.71
C SER A 104 4.53 5.07 -11.08
N ARG A 105 4.90 6.36 -11.06
CA ARG A 105 4.03 7.42 -10.53
C ARG A 105 2.70 7.51 -11.28
N THR A 106 2.74 7.52 -12.62
CA THR A 106 1.53 7.56 -13.45
C THR A 106 0.62 6.37 -13.16
N TYR A 107 1.18 5.17 -13.03
CA TYR A 107 0.44 3.96 -12.70
C TYR A 107 -0.23 4.05 -11.33
N LEU A 108 0.52 4.43 -10.29
CA LEU A 108 -0.02 4.55 -8.92
C LEU A 108 -1.14 5.60 -8.84
N THR A 109 -0.93 6.78 -9.43
CA THR A 109 -1.92 7.86 -9.46
C THR A 109 -3.20 7.39 -10.15
N MET A 110 -3.10 6.77 -11.31
CA MET A 110 -4.25 6.26 -12.06
C MET A 110 -5.06 5.23 -11.24
N MET A 111 -4.36 4.29 -10.58
CA MET A 111 -5.05 3.26 -9.78
C MET A 111 -5.70 3.84 -8.52
N ASP A 112 -5.07 4.84 -7.90
CA ASP A 112 -5.63 5.56 -6.77
C ASP A 112 -6.88 6.34 -7.19
N GLU A 113 -6.83 7.11 -8.28
CA GLU A 113 -7.98 7.85 -8.82
C GLU A 113 -9.14 6.91 -9.14
N ARG A 114 -8.91 5.83 -9.88
CA ARG A 114 -9.93 4.82 -10.19
C ARG A 114 -10.59 4.24 -8.95
N THR A 115 -9.82 3.98 -7.91
CA THR A 115 -10.34 3.44 -6.66
C THR A 115 -11.19 4.47 -5.92
N LEU A 116 -10.69 5.70 -5.81
CA LEU A 116 -11.39 6.80 -5.13
C LEU A 116 -12.69 7.19 -5.85
N ASP A 117 -12.75 7.07 -7.18
CA ASP A 117 -13.96 7.34 -7.97
C ASP A 117 -15.10 6.35 -7.65
N LEU A 118 -14.77 5.11 -7.26
CA LEU A 118 -15.75 4.10 -6.87
C LEU A 118 -16.24 4.24 -5.42
N MET A 119 -15.54 5.05 -4.60
CA MET A 119 -15.83 5.21 -3.19
C MET A 119 -16.88 6.30 -2.94
N ASN A 120 -17.65 6.15 -1.86
CA ASN A 120 -18.46 7.21 -1.28
C ASN A 120 -17.70 7.92 -0.16
N GLU A 121 -18.29 8.96 0.40
CA GLU A 121 -17.66 9.76 1.48
C GLU A 121 -17.48 8.98 2.80
N ASP A 122 -18.27 7.92 3.01
CA ASP A 122 -18.21 7.04 4.17
C ASP A 122 -17.42 5.72 3.90
N ASP A 123 -16.69 5.68 2.78
CA ASP A 123 -15.79 4.58 2.43
C ASP A 123 -14.32 5.00 2.68
N ILE A 124 -13.45 4.02 2.94
CA ILE A 124 -12.02 4.24 3.14
C ILE A 124 -11.20 3.26 2.27
N LYS A 125 -10.03 3.71 1.78
CA LYS A 125 -9.12 2.90 0.96
C LYS A 125 -7.97 2.38 1.81
N LEU A 126 -7.67 1.08 1.75
CA LEU A 126 -6.40 0.51 2.19
C LEU A 126 -5.34 0.80 1.13
N SER A 127 -4.49 1.79 1.39
CA SER A 127 -3.49 2.27 0.43
C SER A 127 -2.23 1.41 0.43
N LEU A 128 -1.74 1.03 1.62
CA LEU A 128 -0.59 0.15 1.78
C LEU A 128 -0.88 -0.88 2.85
N PHE A 129 -0.44 -2.11 2.58
CA PHE A 129 -0.58 -3.22 3.50
C PHE A 129 0.62 -4.15 3.41
N VAL A 130 1.40 -4.23 4.48
CA VAL A 130 2.61 -5.05 4.52
C VAL A 130 2.68 -5.88 5.80
N SER A 131 3.28 -7.06 5.71
CA SER A 131 3.47 -7.96 6.85
C SER A 131 4.85 -8.61 6.82
N ARG A 132 5.54 -8.56 7.95
CA ARG A 132 6.87 -9.15 8.14
C ARG A 132 6.82 -10.60 8.63
N LYS A 133 5.71 -11.00 9.25
CA LYS A 133 5.57 -12.36 9.82
C LYS A 133 4.25 -13.00 9.40
N PRO A 134 4.23 -14.31 9.18
CA PRO A 134 3.00 -15.04 8.90
C PRO A 134 1.93 -14.80 9.99
N GLY A 135 0.70 -14.52 9.55
CA GLY A 135 -0.44 -14.24 10.42
C GLY A 135 -0.56 -12.79 10.92
N ALA A 136 0.52 -12.01 10.93
CA ALA A 136 0.46 -10.60 11.37
C ALA A 136 -0.39 -9.74 10.43
N GLY A 137 -0.37 -10.01 9.12
CA GLY A 137 -1.23 -9.34 8.15
C GLY A 137 -2.71 -9.55 8.43
N SER A 138 -3.15 -10.79 8.66
CA SER A 138 -4.56 -11.05 9.02
C SER A 138 -4.95 -10.35 10.32
N LYS A 139 -4.04 -10.29 11.30
CA LYS A 139 -4.33 -9.67 12.59
C LYS A 139 -4.44 -8.15 12.51
N ILE A 140 -3.52 -7.46 11.80
CA ILE A 140 -3.65 -5.99 11.63
C ILE A 140 -4.89 -5.63 10.82
N LEU A 141 -5.25 -6.42 9.78
CA LEU A 141 -6.48 -6.21 9.01
C LEU A 141 -7.72 -6.36 9.88
N GLU A 142 -7.80 -7.40 10.72
CA GLU A 142 -8.90 -7.60 11.69
C GLU A 142 -9.05 -6.37 12.60
N LEU A 143 -7.98 -5.99 13.31
CA LEU A 143 -8.00 -4.90 14.29
C LEU A 143 -8.31 -3.54 13.64
N THR A 144 -7.76 -3.27 12.46
CA THR A 144 -8.05 -2.02 11.74
C THR A 144 -9.48 -1.99 11.22
N CYS A 145 -10.02 -3.10 10.70
CA CYS A 145 -11.42 -3.16 10.28
C CYS A 145 -12.40 -2.94 11.46
N GLU A 146 -12.12 -3.53 12.64
CA GLU A 146 -12.92 -3.29 13.84
C GLU A 146 -12.92 -1.82 14.25
N ARG A 147 -11.74 -1.20 14.25
CA ARG A 147 -11.59 0.22 14.55
C ARG A 147 -12.34 1.10 13.55
N LEU A 148 -12.12 0.91 12.25
CA LEU A 148 -12.76 1.67 11.19
C LEU A 148 -14.29 1.55 11.25
N LYS A 149 -14.80 0.34 11.51
CA LYS A 149 -16.24 0.10 11.71
C LYS A 149 -16.79 0.88 12.90
N THR A 150 -16.06 0.92 14.03
CA THR A 150 -16.45 1.67 15.22
C THR A 150 -16.49 3.18 14.96
N GLU A 151 -15.62 3.68 14.08
CA GLU A 151 -15.57 5.08 13.64
C GLU A 151 -16.64 5.42 12.57
N GLY A 152 -17.41 4.42 12.09
CA GLY A 152 -18.57 4.61 11.21
C GLY A 152 -18.29 4.44 9.73
N TRP A 153 -17.08 4.00 9.34
CA TRP A 153 -16.77 3.67 7.96
C TRP A 153 -17.60 2.47 7.47
N LYS A 154 -18.06 2.52 6.22
CA LYS A 154 -18.98 1.51 5.66
C LYS A 154 -18.25 0.41 4.92
N ASN A 155 -17.31 0.80 4.07
CA ASN A 155 -16.61 -0.14 3.23
C ASN A 155 -15.12 0.18 3.18
N LEU A 156 -14.33 -0.90 3.03
CA LEU A 156 -12.90 -0.84 2.80
C LEU A 156 -12.62 -1.20 1.35
N TYR A 157 -12.02 -0.29 0.60
CA TYR A 157 -11.55 -0.51 -0.76
C TYR A 157 -10.04 -0.72 -0.79
N LEU A 158 -9.55 -1.40 -1.79
CA LEU A 158 -8.14 -1.46 -2.16
C LEU A 158 -7.99 -1.75 -3.64
N TRP A 159 -6.85 -1.42 -4.20
CA TRP A 159 -6.42 -1.92 -5.49
C TRP A 159 -5.14 -2.76 -5.36
N THR A 160 -4.92 -3.63 -6.33
CA THR A 160 -3.75 -4.50 -6.46
C THR A 160 -3.61 -4.93 -7.91
N ASP A 161 -2.59 -5.72 -8.23
CA ASP A 161 -2.32 -6.22 -9.58
C ASP A 161 -1.96 -7.71 -9.59
N CYS A 162 -1.69 -8.23 -10.79
CA CYS A 162 -1.39 -9.65 -11.00
C CYS A 162 -0.05 -10.09 -10.38
N ASP A 163 0.89 -9.16 -10.13
CA ASP A 163 2.18 -9.45 -9.49
C ASP A 163 2.05 -9.62 -7.97
N CYS A 164 0.91 -9.22 -7.40
CA CYS A 164 0.63 -9.31 -5.98
C CYS A 164 -0.18 -10.56 -5.63
N ASN A 165 -0.23 -10.91 -4.34
CA ASN A 165 -1.07 -12.02 -3.85
C ASN A 165 -2.55 -11.60 -3.71
N TRP A 166 -3.18 -11.22 -4.83
CA TRP A 166 -4.55 -10.70 -4.86
C TRP A 166 -5.61 -11.69 -4.37
N GLN A 167 -5.39 -13.02 -4.56
CA GLN A 167 -6.30 -14.07 -4.07
C GLN A 167 -6.41 -14.09 -2.53
N TRP A 168 -5.41 -13.54 -1.84
CA TRP A 168 -5.45 -13.42 -0.39
C TRP A 168 -6.62 -12.54 0.07
N TYR A 169 -6.91 -11.47 -0.65
CA TYR A 169 -8.01 -10.56 -0.32
C TYR A 169 -9.37 -11.24 -0.42
N ILE A 170 -9.59 -12.07 -1.44
CA ILE A 170 -10.83 -12.85 -1.58
C ILE A 170 -11.04 -13.75 -0.35
N LYS A 171 -10.00 -14.45 0.09
CA LYS A 171 -10.05 -15.31 1.29
C LYS A 171 -10.30 -14.53 2.59
N HIS A 172 -10.08 -13.21 2.57
CA HIS A 172 -10.31 -12.32 3.71
C HIS A 172 -11.58 -11.46 3.55
N GLY A 173 -12.53 -11.92 2.74
CA GLY A 173 -13.87 -11.33 2.63
C GLY A 173 -13.98 -10.11 1.73
N PHE A 174 -12.98 -9.85 0.88
CA PHE A 174 -13.09 -8.85 -0.17
C PHE A 174 -13.77 -9.42 -1.42
N THR A 175 -14.55 -8.60 -2.09
CA THR A 175 -15.20 -8.90 -3.37
C THR A 175 -14.55 -8.07 -4.46
N LEU A 176 -14.28 -8.68 -5.60
CA LEU A 176 -13.79 -7.99 -6.80
C LEU A 176 -14.87 -7.04 -7.31
N VAL A 177 -14.52 -5.77 -7.49
CA VAL A 177 -15.42 -4.71 -8.01
C VAL A 177 -15.08 -4.39 -9.44
N GLN A 178 -13.79 -4.37 -9.78
CA GLN A 178 -13.32 -4.02 -11.13
C GLN A 178 -12.03 -4.80 -11.45
N GLU A 179 -11.95 -5.28 -12.69
CA GLU A 179 -10.74 -5.86 -13.30
C GLU A 179 -10.49 -5.13 -14.61
N ASP A 180 -9.23 -4.70 -14.83
CA ASP A 180 -8.79 -4.04 -16.04
C ASP A 180 -7.42 -4.54 -16.49
N ILE A 181 -7.09 -4.29 -17.75
CA ILE A 181 -5.76 -4.51 -18.31
C ILE A 181 -5.03 -3.18 -18.34
N TYR A 182 -3.78 -3.17 -17.84
CA TYR A 182 -2.90 -2.01 -17.96
C TYR A 182 -1.86 -2.25 -19.05
N GLU A 183 -2.20 -1.85 -20.28
CA GLU A 183 -1.41 -2.04 -21.49
C GLU A 183 0.08 -1.66 -21.37
N PRO A 184 0.47 -0.54 -20.68
CA PRO A 184 1.88 -0.17 -20.58
C PRO A 184 2.79 -1.16 -19.86
N PHE A 185 2.23 -2.09 -19.06
CA PHE A 185 2.96 -3.14 -18.36
C PHE A 185 2.70 -4.53 -18.94
N SER A 186 1.75 -4.65 -19.88
CA SER A 186 1.47 -5.89 -20.60
C SER A 186 2.60 -6.24 -21.58
N SER A 187 2.74 -7.53 -21.90
CA SER A 187 3.64 -8.05 -22.93
C SER A 187 2.84 -8.66 -24.08
N GLU A 188 3.51 -9.07 -25.16
CA GLU A 188 2.86 -9.76 -26.29
C GLU A 188 2.17 -11.08 -25.88
N ASN A 189 2.57 -11.67 -24.77
CA ASN A 189 2.08 -12.97 -24.32
C ASN A 189 1.27 -12.94 -23.04
N GLU A 190 1.22 -11.79 -22.32
CA GLU A 190 0.59 -11.73 -21.02
C GLU A 190 0.03 -10.33 -20.73
N ASP A 191 -1.25 -10.27 -20.40
CA ASP A 191 -1.94 -9.07 -19.96
C ASP A 191 -1.57 -8.73 -18.52
N TYR A 192 -1.12 -7.50 -18.28
CA TYR A 192 -0.93 -7.00 -16.92
C TYR A 192 -2.27 -6.56 -16.33
N LYS A 193 -2.82 -7.39 -15.45
CA LYS A 193 -4.13 -7.19 -14.85
C LYS A 193 -4.08 -6.40 -13.55
N THR A 194 -5.02 -5.50 -13.40
CA THR A 194 -5.25 -4.70 -12.19
C THR A 194 -6.63 -5.01 -11.63
N TYR A 195 -6.75 -4.97 -10.31
CA TYR A 195 -7.96 -5.36 -9.59
C TYR A 195 -8.32 -4.31 -8.54
N ILE A 196 -9.60 -3.96 -8.45
CA ILE A 196 -10.13 -3.18 -7.33
C ILE A 196 -11.08 -4.06 -6.53
N PHE A 197 -10.83 -4.13 -5.25
CA PHE A 197 -11.62 -4.93 -4.31
C PHE A 197 -12.34 -4.04 -3.30
N LYS A 198 -13.45 -4.55 -2.79
CA LYS A 198 -14.28 -3.94 -1.75
C LYS A 198 -14.62 -4.96 -0.67
N ARG A 199 -14.61 -4.53 0.59
CA ARG A 199 -15.11 -5.30 1.74
C ARG A 199 -16.03 -4.42 2.57
N LYS A 200 -17.18 -4.95 2.98
CA LYS A 200 -18.06 -4.29 3.96
C LYS A 200 -17.41 -4.37 5.36
N LEU A 201 -17.41 -3.26 6.09
CA LEU A 201 -16.91 -3.15 7.47
C LEU A 201 -17.98 -3.47 8.51
#